data_2b45b0ffdc2040c24c08c42fd1380609
#
_entry.id   2b45b0ffdc2040c24c08c42fd1380609
#
_cell.length_a   1.000
_cell.length_b   1.000
_cell.length_c   1.000
_cell.angle_alpha   90.00
_cell.angle_beta   90.00
_cell.angle_gamma   90.00
#
_symmetry.space_group_name_H-M   'P 1'
#
loop_
_entity.id
_entity.type
_entity.pdbx_description
1 polymer ?
#
loop_
_entity_poly.entity_id
_entity_poly.type
_entity_poly.pdbx_seq_one_letter_code
_entity_poly.pdbx_strand_id
1 'polypeptide(L)'
;AAKRDATLARLHPTTSLEAAGRADFVVEAITENFEAKRELFKRLDSICRPEVILASNTSSIPITRMAASTKRPDRFIGMHFFNPVPVMPLVEITKGRDTSEETVATTVELSKSLGKTPITSLDYPGFIVNRMFVPFVNEAIHALMQGIGTREDIDQGAKLGLHHPMGPLELADYVGLDTHLYICDVLYEGLHDPKFAAPPLLRQLVEAGHYGRKSGRGFYRYAPDGSRIADR
;
A
#
# COMPACT_ATOMS: atom_id res chain seq x y z
N ALA A 1 -23.35 7.93 -19.41
CA ALA A 1 -22.77 7.26 -20.60
C ALA A 1 -21.67 8.13 -21.23
N ALA A 2 -21.92 9.32 -21.74
CA ALA A 2 -20.95 10.15 -22.47
C ALA A 2 -19.62 10.42 -21.75
N LYS A 3 -19.63 10.73 -20.42
CA LYS A 3 -18.40 10.94 -19.63
C LYS A 3 -17.56 9.66 -19.52
N ARG A 4 -18.23 8.53 -19.33
CA ARG A 4 -17.56 7.21 -19.28
C ARG A 4 -16.90 6.90 -20.61
N ASP A 5 -17.63 7.06 -21.70
CA ASP A 5 -17.17 6.71 -23.06
C ASP A 5 -16.00 7.62 -23.48
N ALA A 6 -16.05 8.92 -23.16
CA ALA A 6 -14.93 9.85 -23.34
C ALA A 6 -13.70 9.49 -22.48
N THR A 7 -13.88 8.90 -21.31
CA THR A 7 -12.77 8.42 -20.47
C THR A 7 -12.15 7.15 -21.07
N LEU A 8 -12.98 6.19 -21.48
CA LEU A 8 -12.51 4.95 -22.07
C LEU A 8 -11.75 5.17 -23.40
N ALA A 9 -12.17 6.14 -24.21
CA ALA A 9 -11.49 6.50 -25.46
C ALA A 9 -10.06 7.03 -25.27
N ARG A 10 -9.68 7.43 -24.04
CA ARG A 10 -8.32 7.86 -23.72
C ARG A 10 -7.42 6.74 -23.18
N LEU A 11 -7.98 5.56 -22.95
CA LEU A 11 -7.22 4.39 -22.50
C LEU A 11 -6.71 3.61 -23.71
N HIS A 12 -5.40 3.41 -23.76
CA HIS A 12 -4.72 2.70 -24.86
C HIS A 12 -3.96 1.49 -24.28
N PRO A 13 -4.64 0.37 -23.99
CA PRO A 13 -3.99 -0.82 -23.46
C PRO A 13 -3.00 -1.40 -24.48
N THR A 14 -1.84 -1.81 -24.00
CA THR A 14 -0.78 -2.42 -24.82
C THR A 14 0.04 -3.40 -24.00
N THR A 15 0.61 -4.40 -24.67
CA THR A 15 1.58 -5.34 -24.09
C THR A 15 3.04 -4.94 -24.40
N SER A 16 3.23 -3.88 -25.21
CA SER A 16 4.56 -3.37 -25.55
C SER A 16 5.01 -2.32 -24.54
N LEU A 17 6.14 -2.57 -23.89
CA LEU A 17 6.75 -1.63 -22.98
C LEU A 17 7.29 -0.38 -23.69
N GLU A 18 7.63 -0.48 -24.97
CA GLU A 18 8.12 0.60 -25.82
C GLU A 18 7.13 1.77 -25.93
N ALA A 19 5.85 1.51 -25.69
CA ALA A 19 4.84 2.57 -25.61
C ALA A 19 5.15 3.61 -24.52
N ALA A 20 5.87 3.23 -23.46
CA ALA A 20 6.33 4.14 -22.38
C ALA A 20 7.30 5.23 -22.90
N GLY A 21 7.94 5.03 -24.04
CA GLY A 21 8.82 6.05 -24.64
C GLY A 21 8.12 7.37 -25.01
N ARG A 22 6.77 7.36 -25.09
CA ARG A 22 5.94 8.55 -25.36
C ARG A 22 5.30 9.12 -24.09
N ALA A 23 5.51 8.49 -22.94
CA ALA A 23 4.93 8.93 -21.68
C ALA A 23 5.65 10.17 -21.15
N ASP A 24 4.92 11.01 -20.45
CA ASP A 24 5.45 12.17 -19.69
C ASP A 24 5.66 11.81 -18.20
N PHE A 25 5.00 10.76 -17.75
CA PHE A 25 5.09 10.23 -16.39
C PHE A 25 4.76 8.73 -16.40
N VAL A 26 5.51 7.91 -15.67
CA VAL A 26 5.28 6.46 -15.61
C VAL A 26 5.04 6.04 -14.17
N VAL A 27 3.95 5.31 -13.92
CA VAL A 27 3.66 4.69 -12.62
C VAL A 27 3.71 3.17 -12.78
N GLU A 28 4.64 2.53 -12.10
CA GLU A 28 4.76 1.08 -12.04
C GLU A 28 3.85 0.53 -10.93
N ALA A 29 3.11 -0.52 -11.22
CA ALA A 29 2.22 -1.21 -10.28
C ALA A 29 2.17 -2.73 -10.55
N ILE A 30 3.32 -3.35 -10.79
CA ILE A 30 3.43 -4.81 -10.94
C ILE A 30 3.49 -5.51 -9.57
N THR A 31 3.74 -6.83 -9.57
CA THR A 31 3.90 -7.62 -8.33
C THR A 31 4.95 -7.01 -7.38
N GLU A 32 4.73 -7.15 -6.07
CA GLU A 32 5.61 -6.62 -5.03
C GLU A 32 6.87 -7.50 -4.88
N ASN A 33 7.71 -7.48 -5.91
CA ASN A 33 8.97 -8.21 -5.99
C ASN A 33 10.08 -7.28 -6.49
N PHE A 34 11.11 -7.09 -5.66
CA PHE A 34 12.21 -6.16 -5.97
C PHE A 34 12.90 -6.46 -7.30
N GLU A 35 13.23 -7.71 -7.58
CA GLU A 35 13.97 -8.07 -8.79
C GLU A 35 13.13 -7.81 -10.05
N ALA A 36 11.85 -8.15 -10.01
CA ALA A 36 10.93 -7.87 -11.12
C ALA A 36 10.79 -6.37 -11.38
N LYS A 37 10.63 -5.56 -10.33
CA LYS A 37 10.56 -4.09 -10.43
C LYS A 37 11.89 -3.51 -10.92
N ARG A 38 13.00 -3.99 -10.40
CA ARG A 38 14.35 -3.56 -10.81
C ARG A 38 14.59 -3.76 -12.30
N GLU A 39 14.29 -4.93 -12.82
CA GLU A 39 14.47 -5.22 -14.26
C GLU A 39 13.51 -4.39 -15.11
N LEU A 40 12.28 -4.18 -14.66
CA LEU A 40 11.34 -3.30 -15.33
C LEU A 40 11.87 -1.85 -15.39
N PHE A 41 12.35 -1.31 -14.25
CA PHE A 41 12.84 0.07 -14.21
C PHE A 41 14.10 0.28 -15.04
N LYS A 42 15.03 -0.69 -15.12
CA LYS A 42 16.16 -0.62 -16.04
C LYS A 42 15.72 -0.51 -17.50
N ARG A 43 14.69 -1.26 -17.90
CA ARG A 43 14.13 -1.18 -19.23
C ARG A 43 13.43 0.16 -19.48
N LEU A 44 12.59 0.61 -18.54
CA LEU A 44 11.92 1.91 -18.62
C LEU A 44 12.93 3.05 -18.72
N ASP A 45 14.03 2.98 -17.95
CA ASP A 45 15.10 3.97 -17.98
C ASP A 45 15.78 4.11 -19.35
N SER A 46 15.84 3.01 -20.10
CA SER A 46 16.38 3.01 -21.49
C SER A 46 15.36 3.42 -22.55
N ILE A 47 14.06 3.26 -22.30
CA ILE A 47 12.97 3.52 -23.25
C ILE A 47 12.46 4.96 -23.12
N CYS A 48 12.28 5.43 -21.87
CA CYS A 48 11.71 6.74 -21.60
C CYS A 48 12.73 7.85 -21.86
N ARG A 49 12.24 9.02 -22.29
CA ARG A 49 13.03 10.24 -22.41
C ARG A 49 13.64 10.62 -21.04
N PRO A 50 14.82 11.29 -21.01
CA PRO A 50 15.54 11.56 -19.77
C PRO A 50 14.75 12.37 -18.72
N GLU A 51 13.84 13.25 -19.17
CA GLU A 51 13.02 14.10 -18.32
C GLU A 51 11.84 13.40 -17.65
N VAL A 52 11.48 12.18 -18.09
CA VAL A 52 10.31 11.44 -17.57
C VAL A 52 10.55 10.97 -16.14
N ILE A 53 9.60 11.26 -15.27
CA ILE A 53 9.59 10.76 -13.90
C ILE A 53 9.13 9.31 -13.90
N LEU A 54 9.88 8.46 -13.20
CA LEU A 54 9.55 7.06 -12.93
C LEU A 54 9.04 6.94 -11.49
N ALA A 55 7.81 6.49 -11.33
CA ALA A 55 7.19 6.30 -10.02
C ALA A 55 6.87 4.83 -9.77
N SER A 56 6.99 4.38 -8.52
CA SER A 56 6.57 3.04 -8.09
C SER A 56 5.39 3.12 -7.12
N ASN A 57 4.37 2.28 -7.35
CA ASN A 57 3.26 2.07 -6.43
C ASN A 57 3.58 1.02 -5.34
N THR A 58 4.85 0.80 -5.04
CA THR A 58 5.25 -0.10 -3.96
C THR A 58 4.67 0.36 -2.63
N SER A 59 4.36 -0.62 -1.77
CA SER A 59 3.93 -0.38 -0.38
C SER A 59 5.08 -0.55 0.63
N SER A 60 6.21 -1.14 0.20
CA SER A 60 7.20 -1.64 1.15
C SER A 60 8.65 -1.62 0.64
N ILE A 61 8.87 -1.70 -0.68
CA ILE A 61 10.23 -1.74 -1.24
C ILE A 61 10.84 -0.34 -1.20
N PRO A 62 12.08 -0.17 -0.68
CA PRO A 62 12.72 1.13 -0.59
C PRO A 62 12.85 1.81 -1.96
N ILE A 63 12.38 3.05 -2.04
CA ILE A 63 12.41 3.87 -3.26
C ILE A 63 13.85 4.13 -3.68
N THR A 64 14.73 4.46 -2.73
CA THR A 64 16.16 4.66 -2.95
C THR A 64 16.81 3.45 -3.62
N ARG A 65 16.45 2.23 -3.17
CA ARG A 65 16.98 0.98 -3.72
C ARG A 65 16.55 0.75 -5.18
N MET A 66 15.31 1.10 -5.53
CA MET A 66 14.84 1.01 -6.91
C MET A 66 15.45 2.11 -7.77
N ALA A 67 15.50 3.35 -7.27
CA ALA A 67 16.10 4.48 -7.96
C ALA A 67 17.56 4.23 -8.37
N ALA A 68 18.34 3.58 -7.49
CA ALA A 68 19.73 3.20 -7.75
C ALA A 68 19.92 2.22 -8.91
N SER A 69 18.85 1.60 -9.41
CA SER A 69 18.89 0.75 -10.61
C SER A 69 18.69 1.51 -11.92
N THR A 70 18.44 2.82 -11.85
CA THR A 70 18.24 3.72 -13.00
C THR A 70 19.36 4.74 -13.10
N LYS A 71 19.42 5.46 -14.23
CA LYS A 71 20.37 6.57 -14.46
C LYS A 71 19.78 7.94 -14.08
N ARG A 72 18.57 7.95 -13.51
CA ARG A 72 17.81 9.17 -13.12
C ARG A 72 17.25 9.08 -11.70
N PRO A 73 18.09 8.85 -10.67
CA PRO A 73 17.60 8.71 -9.30
C PRO A 73 16.91 9.98 -8.78
N ASP A 74 17.26 11.14 -9.32
CA ASP A 74 16.63 12.44 -9.07
C ASP A 74 15.19 12.54 -9.61
N ARG A 75 14.85 11.74 -10.63
CA ARG A 75 13.53 11.63 -11.26
C ARG A 75 12.82 10.33 -10.94
N PHE A 76 13.18 9.72 -9.81
CA PHE A 76 12.54 8.51 -9.30
C PHE A 76 11.82 8.80 -7.98
N ILE A 77 10.58 8.27 -7.81
CA ILE A 77 9.74 8.58 -6.65
C ILE A 77 8.79 7.43 -6.32
N GLY A 78 8.36 7.32 -5.06
CA GLY A 78 7.22 6.50 -4.66
C GLY A 78 5.91 7.25 -4.88
N MET A 79 4.91 6.57 -5.45
CA MET A 79 3.55 7.08 -5.60
C MET A 79 2.57 5.99 -5.18
N HIS A 80 2.41 5.84 -3.87
CA HIS A 80 1.67 4.74 -3.24
C HIS A 80 0.19 5.06 -3.16
N PHE A 81 -0.62 4.33 -3.92
CA PHE A 81 -2.07 4.41 -3.92
C PHE A 81 -2.67 3.40 -2.94
N PHE A 82 -3.83 3.73 -2.40
CA PHE A 82 -4.59 2.85 -1.51
C PHE A 82 -5.74 2.18 -2.24
N ASN A 83 -5.96 0.91 -1.96
CA ASN A 83 -6.98 0.10 -2.62
C ASN A 83 -8.34 0.22 -1.93
N PRO A 84 -9.46 0.38 -2.65
CA PRO A 84 -9.60 0.54 -4.11
C PRO A 84 -9.20 1.93 -4.62
N VAL A 85 -8.29 1.99 -5.58
CA VAL A 85 -7.72 3.25 -6.08
C VAL A 85 -8.78 4.29 -6.50
N PRO A 86 -9.89 3.95 -7.17
CA PRO A 86 -10.89 4.95 -7.54
C PRO A 86 -11.64 5.56 -6.36
N VAL A 87 -11.67 4.88 -5.20
CA VAL A 87 -12.46 5.29 -4.01
C VAL A 87 -11.58 5.98 -2.97
N MET A 88 -10.38 5.45 -2.74
CA MET A 88 -9.49 5.98 -1.70
C MET A 88 -8.88 7.31 -2.15
N PRO A 89 -9.07 8.40 -1.38
CA PRO A 89 -8.59 9.72 -1.78
C PRO A 89 -7.09 9.91 -1.59
N LEU A 90 -6.45 9.12 -0.74
CA LEU A 90 -5.06 9.29 -0.33
C LEU A 90 -4.09 8.75 -1.38
N VAL A 91 -3.00 9.50 -1.61
CA VAL A 91 -1.77 9.03 -2.25
C VAL A 91 -0.59 9.43 -1.37
N GLU A 92 0.29 8.49 -1.09
CA GLU A 92 1.50 8.72 -0.31
C GLU A 92 2.69 8.87 -1.27
N ILE A 93 3.29 10.06 -1.28
CA ILE A 93 4.43 10.42 -2.12
C ILE A 93 5.69 10.20 -1.30
N THR A 94 6.49 9.20 -1.69
CA THR A 94 7.70 8.83 -0.94
C THR A 94 8.95 9.30 -1.66
N LYS A 95 9.67 10.20 -1.02
CA LYS A 95 10.93 10.75 -1.51
C LYS A 95 12.08 9.80 -1.20
N GLY A 96 12.72 9.25 -2.24
CA GLY A 96 13.99 8.55 -2.11
C GLY A 96 15.14 9.51 -1.79
N ARG A 97 16.32 8.96 -1.49
CA ARG A 97 17.48 9.75 -1.05
C ARG A 97 17.89 10.84 -2.05
N ASP A 98 17.89 10.49 -3.33
CA ASP A 98 18.37 11.40 -4.39
C ASP A 98 17.22 12.02 -5.20
N THR A 99 15.97 11.76 -4.84
CA THR A 99 14.79 12.34 -5.50
C THR A 99 14.83 13.87 -5.36
N SER A 100 14.71 14.59 -6.49
CA SER A 100 14.71 16.06 -6.50
C SER A 100 13.42 16.66 -5.96
N GLU A 101 13.49 17.89 -5.43
CA GLU A 101 12.30 18.65 -5.00
C GLU A 101 11.34 18.92 -6.17
N GLU A 102 11.87 19.10 -7.39
CA GLU A 102 11.08 19.26 -8.62
C GLU A 102 10.23 18.00 -8.89
N THR A 103 10.84 16.81 -8.74
CA THR A 103 10.14 15.54 -8.90
C THR A 103 9.03 15.38 -7.86
N VAL A 104 9.30 15.74 -6.61
CA VAL A 104 8.28 15.74 -5.54
C VAL A 104 7.14 16.69 -5.89
N ALA A 105 7.44 17.95 -6.23
CA ALA A 105 6.44 18.97 -6.56
C ALA A 105 5.57 18.55 -7.75
N THR A 106 6.18 18.06 -8.82
CA THR A 106 5.47 17.57 -10.02
C THR A 106 4.53 16.41 -9.67
N THR A 107 4.97 15.46 -8.85
CA THR A 107 4.17 14.29 -8.45
C THR A 107 3.01 14.69 -7.52
N VAL A 108 3.23 15.66 -6.63
CA VAL A 108 2.17 16.23 -5.78
C VAL A 108 1.09 16.91 -6.64
N GLU A 109 1.48 17.74 -7.59
CA GLU A 109 0.51 18.43 -8.47
C GLU A 109 -0.22 17.45 -9.38
N LEU A 110 0.46 16.43 -9.92
CA LEU A 110 -0.20 15.35 -10.64
C LEU A 110 -1.25 14.64 -9.77
N SER A 111 -0.90 14.30 -8.53
CA SER A 111 -1.83 13.64 -7.60
C SER A 111 -3.07 14.48 -7.34
N LYS A 112 -2.91 15.78 -7.12
CA LYS A 112 -4.04 16.73 -6.96
C LYS A 112 -4.91 16.80 -8.21
N SER A 113 -4.30 16.84 -9.40
CA SER A 113 -5.03 16.87 -10.67
C SER A 113 -5.85 15.60 -10.92
N LEU A 114 -5.44 14.47 -10.33
CA LEU A 114 -6.19 13.20 -10.31
C LEU A 114 -7.31 13.17 -9.24
N GLY A 115 -7.52 14.28 -8.53
CA GLY A 115 -8.52 14.38 -7.45
C GLY A 115 -8.10 13.65 -6.17
N LYS A 116 -6.80 13.40 -5.98
CA LYS A 116 -6.23 12.76 -4.78
C LYS A 116 -5.73 13.81 -3.78
N THR A 117 -5.65 13.38 -2.53
CA THR A 117 -5.00 14.13 -1.45
C THR A 117 -3.61 13.53 -1.24
N PRO A 118 -2.52 14.19 -1.70
CA PRO A 118 -1.18 13.71 -1.47
C PRO A 118 -0.69 14.04 -0.06
N ILE A 119 0.01 13.08 0.55
CA ILE A 119 0.92 13.34 1.68
C ILE A 119 2.34 12.98 1.26
N THR A 120 3.35 13.57 1.88
CA THR A 120 4.74 13.30 1.56
C THR A 120 5.45 12.61 2.70
N SER A 121 6.25 11.61 2.37
CA SER A 121 7.08 10.87 3.31
C SER A 121 8.52 10.75 2.83
N LEU A 122 9.43 10.43 3.73
CA LEU A 122 10.76 9.96 3.41
C LEU A 122 10.74 8.45 3.21
N ASP A 123 11.77 7.94 2.53
CA ASP A 123 11.95 6.51 2.22
C ASP A 123 12.39 5.71 3.46
N TYR A 124 11.44 5.53 4.39
CA TYR A 124 11.59 4.66 5.56
C TYR A 124 10.64 3.45 5.44
N PRO A 125 10.96 2.29 6.03
CA PRO A 125 10.10 1.12 6.00
C PRO A 125 8.67 1.43 6.45
N GLY A 126 7.69 1.09 5.59
CA GLY A 126 6.25 1.32 5.81
C GLY A 126 5.78 2.76 5.63
N PHE A 127 6.66 3.65 5.18
CA PHE A 127 6.36 5.07 4.95
C PHE A 127 5.66 5.71 6.17
N ILE A 128 4.54 6.40 6.01
CA ILE A 128 3.76 6.95 7.13
C ILE A 128 2.63 5.98 7.53
N VAL A 129 1.80 5.57 6.55
CA VAL A 129 0.54 4.87 6.87
C VAL A 129 0.80 3.49 7.46
N ASN A 130 1.61 2.65 6.80
CA ASN A 130 1.89 1.32 7.30
C ASN A 130 2.68 1.34 8.62
N ARG A 131 3.54 2.35 8.81
CA ARG A 131 4.28 2.54 10.06
C ARG A 131 3.37 2.80 11.27
N MET A 132 2.23 3.47 11.05
CA MET A 132 1.22 3.68 12.10
C MET A 132 0.23 2.50 12.18
N PHE A 133 -0.15 1.96 11.05
CA PHE A 133 -1.13 0.89 10.93
C PHE A 133 -0.68 -0.40 11.63
N VAL A 134 0.57 -0.83 11.39
CA VAL A 134 1.06 -2.11 11.93
C VAL A 134 1.03 -2.15 13.45
N PRO A 135 1.64 -1.22 14.21
CA PRO A 135 1.59 -1.29 15.66
C PRO A 135 0.16 -1.11 16.22
N PHE A 136 -0.70 -0.32 15.56
CA PHE A 136 -2.09 -0.16 15.97
C PHE A 136 -2.87 -1.49 15.89
N VAL A 137 -2.74 -2.21 14.78
CA VAL A 137 -3.40 -3.51 14.61
C VAL A 137 -2.74 -4.59 15.48
N ASN A 138 -1.41 -4.62 15.54
CA ASN A 138 -0.68 -5.59 16.37
C ASN A 138 -1.08 -5.48 17.84
N GLU A 139 -1.22 -4.25 18.37
CA GLU A 139 -1.65 -4.05 19.75
C GLU A 139 -3.08 -4.56 20.00
N ALA A 140 -3.99 -4.35 19.05
CA ALA A 140 -5.34 -4.93 19.14
C ALA A 140 -5.33 -6.47 19.13
N ILE A 141 -4.44 -7.08 18.36
CA ILE A 141 -4.26 -8.54 18.34
C ILE A 141 -3.67 -9.02 19.67
N HIS A 142 -2.70 -8.31 20.23
CA HIS A 142 -2.15 -8.63 21.56
C HIS A 142 -3.21 -8.51 22.65
N ALA A 143 -4.02 -7.45 22.64
CA ALA A 143 -5.13 -7.28 23.59
C ALA A 143 -6.13 -8.46 23.52
N LEU A 144 -6.44 -8.93 22.30
CA LEU A 144 -7.28 -10.11 22.10
C LEU A 144 -6.61 -11.38 22.66
N MET A 145 -5.33 -11.61 22.36
CA MET A 145 -4.56 -12.77 22.83
C MET A 145 -4.45 -12.81 24.36
N GLN A 146 -4.35 -11.67 25.00
CA GLN A 146 -4.25 -11.54 26.46
C GLN A 146 -5.61 -11.60 27.17
N GLY A 147 -6.70 -11.68 26.42
CA GLY A 147 -8.05 -11.73 26.98
C GLY A 147 -8.50 -10.43 27.65
N ILE A 148 -7.92 -9.28 27.27
CA ILE A 148 -8.31 -7.96 27.81
C ILE A 148 -9.75 -7.61 27.43
N GLY A 149 -10.22 -8.05 26.26
CA GLY A 149 -11.58 -7.88 25.77
C GLY A 149 -11.91 -8.84 24.66
N THR A 150 -13.19 -8.91 24.31
CA THR A 150 -13.62 -9.60 23.10
C THR A 150 -13.17 -8.83 21.85
N ARG A 151 -13.11 -9.49 20.71
CA ARG A 151 -12.79 -8.79 19.44
C ARG A 151 -13.80 -7.66 19.14
N GLU A 152 -15.07 -7.86 19.54
CA GLU A 152 -16.14 -6.88 19.41
C GLU A 152 -15.88 -5.65 20.27
N ASP A 153 -15.47 -5.85 21.54
CA ASP A 153 -15.19 -4.76 22.48
C ASP A 153 -13.94 -3.97 22.05
N ILE A 154 -12.89 -4.65 21.57
CA ILE A 154 -11.66 -4.01 21.08
C ILE A 154 -11.98 -3.12 19.88
N ASP A 155 -12.72 -3.66 18.89
CA ASP A 155 -13.12 -2.88 17.71
C ASP A 155 -14.06 -1.73 18.06
N GLN A 156 -15.00 -1.95 18.97
CA GLN A 156 -15.93 -0.92 19.43
C GLN A 156 -15.21 0.18 20.23
N GLY A 157 -14.24 -0.21 21.04
CA GLY A 157 -13.38 0.73 21.77
C GLY A 157 -12.64 1.67 20.83
N ALA A 158 -12.06 1.15 19.74
CA ALA A 158 -11.41 1.98 18.74
C ALA A 158 -12.40 2.89 17.99
N LYS A 159 -13.57 2.38 17.62
CA LYS A 159 -14.60 3.17 16.93
C LYS A 159 -15.13 4.31 17.78
N LEU A 160 -15.53 4.05 19.01
CA LEU A 160 -16.20 5.03 19.85
C LEU A 160 -15.24 5.84 20.73
N GLY A 161 -14.16 5.21 21.21
CA GLY A 161 -13.20 5.87 22.08
C GLY A 161 -12.13 6.67 21.31
N LEU A 162 -11.75 6.21 20.11
CA LEU A 162 -10.71 6.86 19.29
C LEU A 162 -11.25 7.49 18.00
N HIS A 163 -12.57 7.46 17.76
CA HIS A 163 -13.22 7.95 16.54
C HIS A 163 -12.70 7.29 15.24
N HIS A 164 -12.27 6.04 15.30
CA HIS A 164 -11.91 5.32 14.08
C HIS A 164 -13.16 4.89 13.31
N PRO A 165 -13.17 4.99 11.97
CA PRO A 165 -14.33 4.58 11.16
C PRO A 165 -14.55 3.06 11.17
N MET A 166 -13.49 2.29 11.43
CA MET A 166 -13.48 0.82 11.48
C MET A 166 -12.61 0.38 12.66
N GLY A 167 -12.99 -0.71 13.33
CA GLY A 167 -12.15 -1.29 14.38
C GLY A 167 -10.88 -1.91 13.81
N PRO A 168 -9.80 -2.05 14.61
CA PRO A 168 -8.50 -2.54 14.12
C PRO A 168 -8.54 -3.99 13.64
N LEU A 169 -9.29 -4.88 14.28
CA LEU A 169 -9.40 -6.28 13.87
C LEU A 169 -10.25 -6.44 12.60
N GLU A 170 -11.33 -5.67 12.48
CA GLU A 170 -12.12 -5.59 11.26
C GLU A 170 -11.31 -4.98 10.11
N LEU A 171 -10.47 -3.98 10.38
CA LEU A 171 -9.58 -3.36 9.40
C LEU A 171 -8.51 -4.33 8.91
N ALA A 172 -7.94 -5.13 9.81
CA ALA A 172 -7.00 -6.19 9.46
C ALA A 172 -7.63 -7.24 8.52
N ASP A 173 -8.86 -7.67 8.80
CA ASP A 173 -9.62 -8.57 7.93
C ASP A 173 -9.96 -7.94 6.58
N TYR A 174 -10.19 -6.63 6.54
CA TYR A 174 -10.46 -5.88 5.30
C TYR A 174 -9.22 -5.78 4.42
N VAL A 175 -8.06 -5.47 4.99
CA VAL A 175 -6.77 -5.39 4.30
C VAL A 175 -6.32 -6.78 3.84
N GLY A 176 -6.56 -7.77 4.67
CA GLY A 176 -6.12 -9.15 4.53
C GLY A 176 -4.97 -9.49 5.48
N LEU A 177 -5.16 -10.54 6.28
CA LEU A 177 -4.22 -10.92 7.34
C LEU A 177 -2.86 -11.37 6.79
N ASP A 178 -2.83 -12.01 5.62
CA ASP A 178 -1.59 -12.34 4.90
C ASP A 178 -0.85 -11.09 4.42
N THR A 179 -1.57 -10.07 3.95
CA THR A 179 -1.00 -8.76 3.59
C THR A 179 -0.46 -8.06 4.84
N HIS A 180 -1.22 -8.07 5.94
CA HIS A 180 -0.76 -7.48 7.20
C HIS A 180 0.48 -8.19 7.75
N LEU A 181 0.52 -9.53 7.71
CA LEU A 181 1.68 -10.33 8.10
C LEU A 181 2.92 -9.95 7.27
N TYR A 182 2.76 -9.88 5.95
CA TYR A 182 3.85 -9.45 5.06
C TYR A 182 4.39 -8.05 5.43
N ILE A 183 3.50 -7.09 5.69
CA ILE A 183 3.91 -5.73 6.08
C ILE A 183 4.63 -5.75 7.43
N CYS A 184 4.17 -6.54 8.42
CA CYS A 184 4.86 -6.73 9.69
C CYS A 184 6.31 -7.20 9.47
N ASP A 185 6.49 -8.24 8.67
CA ASP A 185 7.80 -8.83 8.42
C ASP A 185 8.74 -7.81 7.74
N VAL A 186 8.26 -7.07 6.74
CA VAL A 186 9.03 -6.00 6.06
C VAL A 186 9.44 -4.89 7.04
N LEU A 187 8.52 -4.43 7.89
CA LEU A 187 8.84 -3.38 8.87
C LEU A 187 9.79 -3.88 9.95
N TYR A 188 9.60 -5.11 10.42
CA TYR A 188 10.47 -5.71 11.41
C TYR A 188 11.90 -5.90 10.86
N GLU A 189 12.05 -6.41 9.66
CA GLU A 189 13.35 -6.55 9.00
C GLU A 189 14.04 -5.19 8.74
N GLY A 190 13.26 -4.20 8.33
CA GLY A 190 13.81 -2.88 8.01
C GLY A 190 14.14 -1.99 9.20
N LEU A 191 13.50 -2.19 10.35
CA LEU A 191 13.62 -1.34 11.54
C LEU A 191 14.21 -2.05 12.76
N HIS A 192 14.19 -3.39 12.78
CA HIS A 192 14.63 -4.24 13.91
C HIS A 192 14.00 -3.85 15.25
N ASP A 193 12.76 -3.34 15.23
CA ASP A 193 12.02 -2.92 16.41
C ASP A 193 10.89 -3.93 16.70
N PRO A 194 10.88 -4.57 17.89
CA PRO A 194 9.91 -5.61 18.26
C PRO A 194 8.43 -5.22 18.11
N LYS A 195 8.10 -3.94 18.18
CA LYS A 195 6.71 -3.47 18.00
C LYS A 195 6.12 -3.77 16.62
N PHE A 196 6.98 -4.04 15.63
CA PHE A 196 6.55 -4.42 14.28
C PHE A 196 6.50 -5.94 14.08
N ALA A 197 7.01 -6.73 15.04
CA ALA A 197 6.95 -8.19 14.95
C ALA A 197 5.50 -8.66 14.89
N ALA A 198 5.22 -9.59 13.97
CA ALA A 198 3.89 -10.13 13.81
C ALA A 198 3.46 -10.93 15.05
N PRO A 199 2.30 -10.64 15.67
CA PRO A 199 1.78 -11.41 16.78
C PRO A 199 1.59 -12.89 16.43
N PRO A 200 1.82 -13.84 17.36
CA PRO A 200 1.65 -15.27 17.10
C PRO A 200 0.27 -15.65 16.55
N LEU A 201 -0.81 -15.05 17.05
CA LEU A 201 -2.17 -15.31 16.56
C LEU A 201 -2.34 -14.90 15.09
N LEU A 202 -1.72 -13.81 14.65
CA LEU A 202 -1.75 -13.41 13.24
C LEU A 202 -1.14 -14.50 12.35
N ARG A 203 0.04 -15.04 12.73
CA ARG A 203 0.69 -16.12 11.98
C ARG A 203 -0.18 -17.37 11.94
N GLN A 204 -0.75 -17.76 13.07
CA GLN A 204 -1.65 -18.92 13.15
C GLN A 204 -2.88 -18.78 12.22
N LEU A 205 -3.51 -17.60 12.20
CA LEU A 205 -4.65 -17.34 11.32
C LEU A 205 -4.25 -17.45 9.84
N VAL A 206 -3.11 -16.87 9.46
CA VAL A 206 -2.61 -16.93 8.08
C VAL A 206 -2.26 -18.37 7.68
N GLU A 207 -1.58 -19.13 8.54
CA GLU A 207 -1.26 -20.55 8.32
C GLU A 207 -2.52 -21.41 8.19
N ALA A 208 -3.60 -21.04 8.89
CA ALA A 208 -4.91 -21.71 8.78
C ALA A 208 -5.71 -21.29 7.51
N GLY A 209 -5.16 -20.40 6.66
CA GLY A 209 -5.87 -19.89 5.47
C GLY A 209 -6.97 -18.87 5.78
N HIS A 210 -6.98 -18.32 6.99
CA HIS A 210 -7.93 -17.30 7.43
C HIS A 210 -7.38 -15.91 7.10
N TYR A 211 -7.61 -15.44 5.87
CA TYR A 211 -7.05 -14.18 5.37
C TYR A 211 -7.99 -12.97 5.54
N GLY A 212 -9.10 -13.11 6.25
CA GLY A 212 -10.10 -12.06 6.41
C GLY A 212 -11.22 -12.13 5.37
N ARG A 213 -11.73 -10.97 4.92
CA ARG A 213 -12.89 -10.90 4.00
C ARG A 213 -12.68 -11.69 2.72
N LYS A 214 -11.50 -11.66 2.12
CA LYS A 214 -11.20 -12.34 0.85
C LYS A 214 -11.27 -13.86 0.92
N SER A 215 -11.11 -14.45 2.11
CA SER A 215 -11.26 -15.89 2.35
C SER A 215 -12.56 -16.26 3.09
N GLY A 216 -13.43 -15.26 3.35
CA GLY A 216 -14.66 -15.44 4.13
C GLY A 216 -14.43 -15.59 5.64
N ARG A 217 -13.19 -15.61 6.11
CA ARG A 217 -12.83 -15.79 7.51
C ARG A 217 -11.50 -15.13 7.86
N GLY A 218 -11.47 -14.47 9.00
CA GLY A 218 -10.30 -13.91 9.68
C GLY A 218 -10.56 -13.87 11.17
N PHE A 219 -10.43 -12.69 11.79
CA PHE A 219 -10.96 -12.46 13.16
C PHE A 219 -12.47 -12.60 13.21
N TYR A 220 -13.14 -12.27 12.12
CA TYR A 220 -14.58 -12.42 11.93
C TYR A 220 -14.90 -13.39 10.79
N ARG A 221 -16.19 -13.69 10.63
CA ARG A 221 -16.72 -14.44 9.49
C ARG A 221 -17.46 -13.51 8.55
N TYR A 222 -17.37 -13.79 7.25
CA TYR A 222 -17.92 -12.95 6.20
C TYR A 222 -18.74 -13.77 5.21
N ALA A 223 -19.86 -13.19 4.78
CA ALA A 223 -20.65 -13.72 3.67
C ALA A 223 -19.97 -13.42 2.32
N PRO A 224 -20.40 -14.05 1.21
CA PRO A 224 -19.82 -13.81 -0.12
C PRO A 224 -19.91 -12.35 -0.60
N ASP A 225 -20.85 -11.56 -0.08
CA ASP A 225 -20.99 -10.14 -0.35
C ASP A 225 -20.05 -9.26 0.50
N GLY A 226 -19.24 -9.88 1.38
CA GLY A 226 -18.31 -9.19 2.28
C GLY A 226 -18.95 -8.66 3.55
N SER A 227 -20.26 -8.88 3.80
CA SER A 227 -20.91 -8.52 5.06
C SER A 227 -20.46 -9.46 6.19
N ARG A 228 -20.35 -8.89 7.41
CA ARG A 228 -19.98 -9.67 8.59
C ARG A 228 -21.14 -10.56 9.03
N ILE A 229 -20.86 -11.82 9.29
CA ILE A 229 -21.80 -12.80 9.85
C ILE A 229 -21.71 -12.72 11.38
N ALA A 230 -22.86 -12.60 12.06
CA ALA A 230 -22.90 -12.68 13.52
C ALA A 230 -22.50 -14.08 13.97
N ASP A 231 -21.65 -14.16 15.00
CA ASP A 231 -21.40 -15.45 15.65
C ASP A 231 -22.64 -15.91 16.40
N ARG A 232 -22.96 -17.19 16.24
CA ARG A 232 -24.06 -17.84 16.97
C ARG A 232 -23.57 -18.28 18.33
#